data_a9659eb229906b644270fb5cceade859
#
_entry.id   a9659eb229906b644270fb5cceade859
#
_cell.length_a   1.000
_cell.length_b   1.000
_cell.length_c   1.000
_cell.angle_alpha   90.00
_cell.angle_beta   90.00
_cell.angle_gamma   90.00
#
_symmetry.space_group_name_H-M   'P 1'
#
loop_
_entity.id
_entity.type
_entity.pdbx_description
1 polymer ?
#
loop_
_entity_poly.entity_id
_entity_poly.type
_entity_poly.pdbx_seq_one_letter_code
_entity_poly.pdbx_strand_id
1 'polypeptide(L)'
;LGGVHRFTYTSGDGGWHTATLRMDEAGDAEGMVGLDGAGLPWAGFLDAEGLEVTPREGAPTVTLRRFHFDLRKRPPSEAVEEDDETTEEGGETVMGAISSMIPAHETAFLRVAFILEGLRLPEEAARPFGPEIELVQGRIDLMGAPPRGPAREAAEAWRDSGGTVELAGFALRWDGLDISGDGTLALDGELQPTGAMTLSALGFVTVIDTLVARGMIRPGPAATTRTILGLMAKTPEEGGAPVLKAPLTVQKRRLFVGPVRLAELPAIAWE
;
A
#
# COMPACT_ATOMS: atom_id res chain seq x y z
N LEU A 1 -12.04 21.35 -11.59
CA LEU A 1 -13.35 20.71 -11.41
C LEU A 1 -13.66 20.50 -9.91
N GLY A 2 -13.92 21.62 -9.19
CA GLY A 2 -14.46 21.51 -7.83
C GLY A 2 -15.85 20.86 -7.88
N GLY A 3 -16.06 19.76 -7.19
CA GLY A 3 -17.32 19.06 -7.22
C GLY A 3 -17.45 17.99 -6.15
N VAL A 4 -18.70 17.60 -5.90
CA VAL A 4 -19.02 16.45 -5.05
C VAL A 4 -19.34 15.27 -5.97
N HIS A 5 -18.54 14.22 -5.90
CA HIS A 5 -18.76 12.98 -6.63
C HIS A 5 -19.26 11.91 -5.65
N ARG A 6 -20.29 11.18 -6.05
CA ARG A 6 -20.83 10.08 -5.27
C ARG A 6 -20.67 8.77 -6.04
N PHE A 7 -20.15 7.78 -5.37
CA PHE A 7 -19.97 6.43 -5.91
C PHE A 7 -20.75 5.45 -5.06
N THR A 8 -21.51 4.56 -5.70
CA THR A 8 -22.19 3.48 -5.01
C THR A 8 -21.40 2.19 -5.21
N TYR A 9 -21.14 1.48 -4.13
CA TYR A 9 -20.42 0.21 -4.14
C TYR A 9 -21.07 -0.80 -3.20
N THR A 10 -20.80 -2.08 -3.39
CA THR A 10 -21.19 -3.15 -2.47
C THR A 10 -20.01 -3.51 -1.57
N SER A 11 -20.26 -3.66 -0.28
CA SER A 11 -19.30 -4.22 0.67
C SER A 11 -19.38 -5.74 0.74
N GLY A 12 -18.41 -6.38 1.39
CA GLY A 12 -18.35 -7.84 1.53
C GLY A 12 -19.52 -8.48 2.28
N ASP A 13 -20.36 -7.67 2.96
CA ASP A 13 -21.63 -8.09 3.57
C ASP A 13 -22.82 -8.02 2.61
N GLY A 14 -22.57 -7.65 1.33
CA GLY A 14 -23.61 -7.50 0.30
C GLY A 14 -24.41 -6.21 0.39
N GLY A 15 -24.09 -5.33 1.33
CA GLY A 15 -24.76 -4.03 1.49
C GLY A 15 -24.33 -3.02 0.42
N TRP A 16 -25.29 -2.19 -0.04
CA TRP A 16 -25.00 -1.04 -0.91
C TRP A 16 -24.59 0.17 -0.08
N HIS A 17 -23.46 0.76 -0.39
CA HIS A 17 -22.95 1.95 0.27
C HIS A 17 -22.68 3.05 -0.75
N THR A 18 -22.84 4.30 -0.33
CA THR A 18 -22.48 5.47 -1.14
C THR A 18 -21.27 6.14 -0.51
N ALA A 19 -20.15 6.12 -1.20
CA ALA A 19 -19.00 6.95 -0.86
C ALA A 19 -19.15 8.34 -1.48
N THR A 20 -18.84 9.36 -0.71
CA THR A 20 -18.81 10.75 -1.19
C THR A 20 -17.38 11.22 -1.24
N LEU A 21 -16.99 11.71 -2.40
CA LEU A 21 -15.73 12.34 -2.69
C LEU A 21 -15.96 13.82 -2.91
N ARG A 22 -15.28 14.67 -2.17
CA ARG A 22 -15.34 16.13 -2.32
C ARG A 22 -13.92 16.66 -2.44
N MET A 23 -13.73 17.61 -3.34
CA MET A 23 -12.53 18.44 -3.37
C MET A 23 -12.81 19.75 -2.66
N ASP A 24 -11.83 20.26 -1.92
CA ASP A 24 -11.94 21.60 -1.34
C ASP A 24 -11.91 22.70 -2.43
N GLU A 25 -12.14 23.95 -2.06
CA GLU A 25 -12.22 25.06 -3.03
C GLU A 25 -10.88 25.34 -3.74
N ALA A 26 -9.76 24.91 -3.16
CA ALA A 26 -8.41 25.04 -3.72
C ALA A 26 -7.91 23.75 -4.38
N GLY A 27 -8.67 22.66 -4.23
CA GLY A 27 -8.30 21.34 -4.73
C GLY A 27 -8.43 21.24 -6.25
N ASP A 28 -7.48 20.54 -6.85
CA ASP A 28 -7.48 20.19 -8.27
C ASP A 28 -7.43 18.69 -8.44
N ALA A 29 -7.98 18.21 -9.54
CA ALA A 29 -7.88 16.78 -9.89
C ALA A 29 -7.75 16.59 -11.39
N GLU A 30 -6.79 15.77 -11.75
CA GLU A 30 -6.54 15.32 -13.10
C GLU A 30 -6.52 13.80 -13.15
N GLY A 31 -7.08 13.22 -14.20
CA GLY A 31 -7.08 11.79 -14.37
C GLY A 31 -7.32 11.38 -15.80
N MET A 32 -6.79 10.21 -16.14
CA MET A 32 -6.97 9.59 -17.45
C MET A 32 -7.22 8.10 -17.28
N VAL A 33 -8.04 7.54 -18.15
CA VAL A 33 -8.26 6.09 -18.25
C VAL A 33 -8.10 5.68 -19.69
N GLY A 34 -7.14 4.79 -19.93
CA GLY A 34 -6.97 4.10 -21.21
C GLY A 34 -7.85 2.85 -21.25
N LEU A 35 -8.61 2.69 -22.34
CA LEU A 35 -9.47 1.53 -22.55
C LEU A 35 -8.89 0.65 -23.66
N ASP A 36 -8.99 -0.68 -23.49
CA ASP A 36 -8.66 -1.64 -24.54
C ASP A 36 -9.76 -1.71 -25.62
N GLY A 37 -9.55 -2.50 -26.66
CA GLY A 37 -10.51 -2.70 -27.75
C GLY A 37 -11.86 -3.29 -27.32
N ALA A 38 -11.95 -3.86 -26.11
CA ALA A 38 -13.21 -4.33 -25.50
C ALA A 38 -13.83 -3.30 -24.54
N GLY A 39 -13.24 -2.10 -24.43
CA GLY A 39 -13.71 -1.05 -23.50
C GLY A 39 -13.34 -1.31 -22.05
N LEU A 40 -12.41 -2.22 -21.75
CA LEU A 40 -11.95 -2.47 -20.39
C LEU A 40 -10.73 -1.60 -20.06
N PRO A 41 -10.63 -1.06 -18.85
CA PRO A 41 -9.47 -0.25 -18.45
C PRO A 41 -8.20 -1.09 -18.44
N TRP A 42 -7.14 -0.61 -19.10
CA TRP A 42 -5.82 -1.22 -19.08
C TRP A 42 -4.75 -0.32 -18.45
N ALA A 43 -4.99 0.99 -18.46
CA ALA A 43 -4.14 1.95 -17.76
C ALA A 43 -5.00 3.09 -17.23
N GLY A 44 -4.53 3.76 -16.20
CA GLY A 44 -5.17 4.97 -15.71
C GLY A 44 -4.37 5.60 -14.59
N PHE A 45 -4.51 6.90 -14.46
CA PHE A 45 -4.01 7.62 -13.32
C PHE A 45 -5.05 8.59 -12.78
N LEU A 46 -4.91 8.92 -11.51
CA LEU A 46 -5.65 9.99 -10.83
C LEU A 46 -4.68 10.74 -9.95
N ASP A 47 -4.58 12.05 -10.15
CA ASP A 47 -3.89 12.99 -9.26
C ASP A 47 -4.93 13.94 -8.68
N ALA A 48 -4.95 14.13 -7.38
CA ALA A 48 -5.92 14.99 -6.72
C ALA A 48 -5.31 15.67 -5.49
N GLU A 49 -5.64 16.94 -5.30
CA GLU A 49 -5.27 17.72 -4.12
C GLU A 49 -6.51 18.17 -3.35
N GLY A 50 -6.40 18.29 -2.02
CA GLY A 50 -7.48 18.75 -1.17
C GLY A 50 -8.71 17.82 -1.16
N LEU A 51 -8.48 16.52 -1.07
CA LEU A 51 -9.53 15.51 -1.18
C LEU A 51 -10.16 15.18 0.17
N GLU A 52 -11.49 15.24 0.23
CA GLU A 52 -12.30 14.77 1.34
C GLU A 52 -13.06 13.50 0.93
N VAL A 53 -12.92 12.44 1.70
CA VAL A 53 -13.58 11.15 1.44
C VAL A 53 -14.46 10.76 2.61
N THR A 54 -15.76 10.62 2.36
CA THR A 54 -16.71 10.03 3.29
C THR A 54 -17.08 8.64 2.76
N PRO A 55 -16.56 7.56 3.37
CA PRO A 55 -16.68 6.22 2.78
C PRO A 55 -18.12 5.69 2.74
N ARG A 56 -18.97 6.15 3.62
CA ARG A 56 -20.42 5.84 3.64
C ARG A 56 -21.16 6.93 4.39
N GLU A 57 -22.46 7.04 4.18
CA GLU A 57 -23.30 7.97 4.91
C GLU A 57 -23.19 7.75 6.44
N GLY A 58 -22.96 8.83 7.18
CA GLY A 58 -22.74 8.79 8.64
C GLY A 58 -21.37 8.30 9.08
N ALA A 59 -20.49 7.90 8.18
CA ALA A 59 -19.10 7.60 8.53
C ALA A 59 -18.28 8.87 8.67
N PRO A 60 -17.25 8.85 9.52
CA PRO A 60 -16.34 9.99 9.63
C PRO A 60 -15.60 10.20 8.31
N THR A 61 -15.40 11.48 7.97
CA THR A 61 -14.67 11.92 6.80
C THR A 61 -13.17 11.83 7.05
N VAL A 62 -12.44 11.35 6.07
CA VAL A 62 -10.99 11.44 5.98
C VAL A 62 -10.61 12.51 4.98
N THR A 63 -9.53 13.24 5.23
CA THR A 63 -9.02 14.23 4.31
C THR A 63 -7.61 13.88 3.87
N LEU A 64 -7.28 14.18 2.61
CA LEU A 64 -5.95 14.00 2.05
C LEU A 64 -5.49 15.32 1.44
N ARG A 65 -4.26 15.71 1.71
CA ARG A 65 -3.64 16.87 1.07
C ARG A 65 -3.35 16.56 -0.40
N ARG A 66 -2.80 15.37 -0.67
CA ARG A 66 -2.53 14.90 -2.03
C ARG A 66 -2.78 13.39 -2.13
N PHE A 67 -3.38 13.01 -3.24
CA PHE A 67 -3.60 11.64 -3.65
C PHE A 67 -3.10 11.45 -5.08
N HIS A 68 -2.21 10.50 -5.27
CA HIS A 68 -1.81 10.04 -6.60
C HIS A 68 -2.01 8.54 -6.70
N PHE A 69 -2.56 8.10 -7.82
CA PHE A 69 -2.79 6.69 -8.13
C PHE A 69 -2.50 6.45 -9.61
N ASP A 70 -1.70 5.44 -9.90
CA ASP A 70 -1.42 4.96 -11.26
C ASP A 70 -1.69 3.46 -11.32
N LEU A 71 -2.40 3.03 -12.36
CA LEU A 71 -2.71 1.64 -12.63
C LEU A 71 -2.34 1.32 -14.06
N ARG A 72 -1.57 0.24 -14.26
CA ARG A 72 -1.22 -0.31 -15.57
C ARG A 72 -1.40 -1.81 -15.57
N LYS A 73 -2.20 -2.28 -16.50
CA LYS A 73 -2.38 -3.69 -16.78
C LYS A 73 -1.68 -4.01 -18.09
N ARG A 74 -0.93 -5.11 -18.16
CA ARG A 74 -0.34 -5.57 -19.41
C ARG A 74 -1.46 -5.85 -20.41
N PRO A 75 -1.44 -5.24 -21.62
CA PRO A 75 -2.40 -5.59 -22.67
C PRO A 75 -2.28 -7.09 -22.98
N PRO A 76 -3.38 -7.79 -23.28
CA PRO A 76 -3.28 -9.12 -23.85
C PRO A 76 -2.39 -9.01 -25.08
N SER A 77 -1.43 -9.93 -25.22
CA SER A 77 -0.41 -9.90 -26.26
C SER A 77 -1.03 -10.02 -27.67
N GLU A 78 -1.47 -8.92 -28.23
CA GLU A 78 -1.40 -8.68 -29.64
C GLU A 78 -0.11 -7.94 -29.85
N ALA A 79 0.77 -8.49 -30.68
CA ALA A 79 2.10 -8.05 -30.97
C ALA A 79 2.26 -6.52 -30.89
N VAL A 80 2.85 -6.02 -29.83
CA VAL A 80 3.40 -4.68 -29.85
C VAL A 80 4.74 -4.83 -30.54
N GLU A 81 4.78 -4.47 -31.83
CA GLU A 81 6.03 -4.07 -32.49
C GLU A 81 6.59 -2.92 -31.61
N GLU A 82 7.83 -3.09 -31.20
CA GLU A 82 8.58 -2.08 -30.46
C GLU A 82 8.77 -0.87 -31.39
N ASP A 83 7.83 0.07 -31.36
CA ASP A 83 8.08 1.43 -31.83
C ASP A 83 8.73 2.21 -30.69
N ASP A 84 10.04 2.15 -30.71
CA ASP A 84 10.99 2.90 -29.91
C ASP A 84 11.05 4.35 -30.42
N GLU A 85 9.99 5.14 -30.21
CA GLU A 85 10.03 6.59 -30.37
C GLU A 85 8.93 7.26 -29.55
N THR A 86 9.22 7.57 -28.28
CA THR A 86 8.48 8.63 -27.57
C THR A 86 9.45 9.64 -26.98
N THR A 87 9.46 10.75 -27.64
CA THR A 87 10.03 12.05 -27.32
C THR A 87 9.84 12.42 -25.88
N GLU A 88 10.96 12.63 -25.20
CA GLU A 88 11.01 13.31 -23.90
C GLU A 88 10.69 14.80 -24.08
N GLU A 89 9.61 15.29 -23.49
CA GLU A 89 9.53 16.70 -23.08
C GLU A 89 8.64 16.85 -21.84
N GLY A 90 9.28 17.20 -20.73
CA GLY A 90 8.79 18.15 -19.74
C GLY A 90 7.72 17.70 -18.76
N GLY A 91 8.14 17.08 -17.69
CA GLY A 91 7.33 16.93 -16.48
C GLY A 91 7.98 15.93 -15.51
N GLU A 92 8.95 16.41 -14.76
CA GLU A 92 9.57 15.61 -13.69
C GLU A 92 8.57 15.46 -12.53
N THR A 93 7.57 14.59 -12.73
CA THR A 93 6.61 14.22 -11.70
C THR A 93 7.35 13.37 -10.67
N VAL A 94 7.07 13.59 -9.37
CA VAL A 94 7.61 12.79 -8.25
C VAL A 94 7.50 11.27 -8.51
N MET A 95 6.52 10.88 -9.30
CA MET A 95 6.31 9.49 -9.75
C MET A 95 7.34 9.01 -10.77
N GLY A 96 7.85 9.89 -11.63
CA GLY A 96 8.97 9.57 -12.50
C GLY A 96 10.23 9.22 -11.71
N ALA A 97 10.48 9.95 -10.63
CA ALA A 97 11.60 9.66 -9.73
C ALA A 97 11.43 8.31 -9.00
N ILE A 98 10.22 7.96 -8.53
CA ILE A 98 9.96 6.67 -7.90
C ILE A 98 10.02 5.54 -8.91
N SER A 99 9.48 5.73 -10.11
CA SER A 99 9.49 4.72 -11.19
C SER A 99 10.90 4.46 -11.74
N SER A 100 11.77 5.47 -11.74
CA SER A 100 13.16 5.33 -12.24
C SER A 100 14.11 4.71 -11.20
N MET A 101 13.79 4.78 -9.91
CA MET A 101 14.63 4.23 -8.83
C MET A 101 14.46 2.72 -8.63
N ILE A 102 13.44 2.08 -9.24
CA ILE A 102 13.14 0.67 -9.03
C ILE A 102 13.05 0.00 -10.40
N PRO A 103 13.84 -1.08 -10.65
CA PRO A 103 13.77 -1.81 -11.90
C PRO A 103 12.33 -2.20 -12.23
N ALA A 104 11.87 -1.85 -13.42
CA ALA A 104 10.56 -2.26 -13.89
C ALA A 104 10.60 -3.78 -14.11
N HIS A 105 9.76 -4.53 -13.39
CA HIS A 105 9.56 -5.94 -13.70
C HIS A 105 8.76 -6.00 -15.01
N GLU A 106 9.43 -6.28 -16.11
CA GLU A 106 8.84 -6.35 -17.46
C GLU A 106 7.69 -7.35 -17.58
N THR A 107 7.53 -8.24 -16.58
CA THR A 107 6.57 -9.34 -16.57
C THR A 107 5.35 -9.11 -15.68
N ALA A 108 5.19 -7.96 -15.04
CA ALA A 108 4.02 -7.68 -14.21
C ALA A 108 2.74 -7.68 -15.06
N PHE A 109 1.74 -8.47 -14.63
CA PHE A 109 0.41 -8.48 -15.24
C PHE A 109 -0.37 -7.20 -14.91
N LEU A 110 -0.28 -6.76 -13.65
CA LEU A 110 -0.91 -5.54 -13.16
C LEU A 110 0.08 -4.81 -12.27
N ARG A 111 0.24 -3.51 -12.50
CA ARG A 111 0.98 -2.60 -11.65
C ARG A 111 0.05 -1.55 -11.07
N VAL A 112 0.16 -1.34 -9.79
CA VAL A 112 -0.51 -0.27 -9.06
C VAL A 112 0.54 0.52 -8.31
N ALA A 113 0.58 1.83 -8.50
CA ALA A 113 1.41 2.73 -7.71
C ALA A 113 0.53 3.79 -7.05
N PHE A 114 0.88 4.21 -5.84
CA PHE A 114 0.09 5.18 -5.09
C PHE A 114 0.96 6.03 -4.18
N ILE A 115 0.53 7.27 -3.99
CA ILE A 115 1.07 8.22 -3.01
C ILE A 115 -0.13 8.89 -2.33
N LEU A 116 -0.14 8.86 -1.00
CA LEU A 116 -1.09 9.59 -0.16
C LEU A 116 -0.28 10.47 0.77
N GLU A 117 -0.50 11.79 0.71
CA GLU A 117 0.16 12.75 1.59
C GLU A 117 -0.85 13.47 2.46
N GLY A 118 -0.51 13.65 3.75
CA GLY A 118 -1.33 14.37 4.70
C GLY A 118 -2.71 13.75 4.89
N LEU A 119 -2.75 12.42 5.00
CA LEU A 119 -3.98 11.69 5.28
C LEU A 119 -4.40 11.93 6.73
N ARG A 120 -5.50 12.64 6.91
CA ARG A 120 -6.07 12.93 8.21
C ARG A 120 -7.16 11.94 8.56
N LEU A 121 -6.92 11.19 9.62
CA LEU A 121 -7.83 10.20 10.15
C LEU A 121 -8.80 10.82 11.17
N PRO A 122 -10.01 10.29 11.31
CA PRO A 122 -10.88 10.59 12.42
C PRO A 122 -10.20 10.25 13.75
N GLU A 123 -10.53 10.98 14.82
CA GLU A 123 -9.91 10.79 16.14
C GLU A 123 -9.93 9.33 16.65
N GLU A 124 -11.00 8.60 16.34
CA GLU A 124 -11.15 7.20 16.74
C GLU A 124 -10.15 6.28 16.04
N ALA A 125 -9.86 6.54 14.76
CA ALA A 125 -8.90 5.80 13.95
C ALA A 125 -7.45 6.29 14.13
N ALA A 126 -7.26 7.48 14.68
CA ALA A 126 -5.96 8.11 14.91
C ALA A 126 -5.15 7.45 16.04
N ARG A 127 -5.78 6.64 16.86
CA ARG A 127 -5.10 5.98 17.98
C ARG A 127 -4.34 4.74 17.52
N PRO A 128 -3.16 4.47 18.08
CA PRO A 128 -2.47 5.16 19.19
C PRO A 128 -1.60 6.35 18.77
N PHE A 129 -1.45 6.61 17.50
CA PHE A 129 -0.60 7.66 16.94
C PHE A 129 -1.41 8.97 16.74
N GLY A 130 -0.83 9.96 16.10
CA GLY A 130 -1.50 11.20 15.77
C GLY A 130 -2.56 11.05 14.67
N PRO A 131 -3.40 12.07 14.47
CA PRO A 131 -4.48 12.02 13.48
C PRO A 131 -3.99 12.14 12.03
N GLU A 132 -2.74 12.51 11.81
CA GLU A 132 -2.19 12.75 10.48
C GLU A 132 -1.11 11.72 10.14
N ILE A 133 -1.32 11.02 9.04
CA ILE A 133 -0.30 10.22 8.37
C ILE A 133 0.33 11.12 7.32
N GLU A 134 1.61 11.44 7.49
CA GLU A 134 2.31 12.38 6.60
C GLU A 134 2.46 11.83 5.20
N LEU A 135 2.75 10.52 5.10
CA LEU A 135 3.01 9.83 3.82
C LEU A 135 2.62 8.36 3.90
N VAL A 136 1.91 7.89 2.89
CA VAL A 136 1.83 6.47 2.53
C VAL A 136 2.12 6.37 1.04
N GLN A 137 3.09 5.59 0.65
CA GLN A 137 3.38 5.35 -0.76
C GLN A 137 3.81 3.93 -1.02
N GLY A 138 3.71 3.49 -2.27
CA GLY A 138 4.21 2.19 -2.68
C GLY A 138 3.81 1.82 -4.09
N ARG A 139 4.44 0.74 -4.56
CA ARG A 139 4.08 0.08 -5.80
C ARG A 139 3.79 -1.39 -5.53
N ILE A 140 2.73 -1.88 -6.10
CA ILE A 140 2.29 -3.28 -6.03
C ILE A 140 2.30 -3.83 -7.46
N ASP A 141 3.09 -4.84 -7.71
CA ASP A 141 3.16 -5.56 -8.98
C ASP A 141 2.54 -6.96 -8.80
N LEU A 142 1.46 -7.26 -9.50
CA LEU A 142 0.89 -8.60 -9.59
C LEU A 142 1.60 -9.37 -10.70
N MET A 143 2.35 -10.39 -10.32
CA MET A 143 3.10 -11.23 -11.25
C MET A 143 2.27 -12.43 -11.64
N GLY A 144 2.20 -12.70 -12.94
CA GLY A 144 1.33 -13.73 -13.49
C GLY A 144 -0.14 -13.30 -13.59
N ALA A 145 -0.76 -13.57 -14.72
CA ALA A 145 -2.17 -13.24 -14.97
C ALA A 145 -3.08 -14.25 -14.24
N PRO A 146 -3.93 -13.84 -13.29
CA PRO A 146 -4.93 -14.74 -12.74
C PRO A 146 -5.93 -15.12 -13.84
N PRO A 147 -6.29 -16.41 -13.99
CA PRO A 147 -7.29 -16.82 -14.95
C PRO A 147 -8.67 -16.28 -14.58
N ARG A 148 -9.56 -16.21 -15.58
CA ARG A 148 -10.97 -15.84 -15.34
C ARG A 148 -11.71 -17.03 -14.73
N GLY A 149 -12.59 -16.78 -13.78
CA GLY A 149 -13.39 -17.82 -13.14
C GLY A 149 -13.79 -17.46 -11.71
N PRO A 150 -14.37 -18.41 -10.97
CA PRO A 150 -14.64 -18.26 -9.55
C PRO A 150 -13.35 -17.89 -8.78
N ALA A 151 -13.47 -17.01 -7.78
CA ALA A 151 -12.30 -16.43 -7.11
C ALA A 151 -11.32 -17.48 -6.56
N ARG A 152 -11.86 -18.54 -5.96
CA ARG A 152 -11.04 -19.62 -5.40
C ARG A 152 -10.26 -20.37 -6.47
N GLU A 153 -10.92 -20.79 -7.54
CA GLU A 153 -10.27 -21.55 -8.64
C GLU A 153 -9.22 -20.68 -9.35
N ALA A 154 -9.52 -19.40 -9.55
CA ALA A 154 -8.58 -18.45 -10.13
C ALA A 154 -7.34 -18.24 -9.23
N ALA A 155 -7.53 -18.15 -7.90
CA ALA A 155 -6.44 -18.01 -6.94
C ALA A 155 -5.58 -19.29 -6.88
N GLU A 156 -6.20 -20.48 -6.90
CA GLU A 156 -5.50 -21.78 -6.95
C GLU A 156 -4.64 -21.89 -8.20
N ALA A 157 -5.22 -21.64 -9.37
CA ALA A 157 -4.49 -21.71 -10.64
C ALA A 157 -3.39 -20.65 -10.76
N TRP A 158 -3.63 -19.43 -10.25
CA TRP A 158 -2.62 -18.37 -10.22
C TRP A 158 -1.44 -18.74 -9.30
N ARG A 159 -1.72 -19.26 -8.09
CA ARG A 159 -0.69 -19.78 -7.19
C ARG A 159 0.11 -20.91 -7.85
N ASP A 160 -0.56 -21.90 -8.44
CA ASP A 160 0.06 -23.08 -9.02
C ASP A 160 0.91 -22.74 -10.26
N SER A 161 0.61 -21.62 -10.93
CA SER A 161 1.44 -21.05 -12.00
C SER A 161 2.63 -20.20 -11.51
N GLY A 162 2.85 -20.12 -10.19
CA GLY A 162 3.94 -19.34 -9.61
C GLY A 162 3.63 -17.84 -9.46
N GLY A 163 2.36 -17.49 -9.39
CA GLY A 163 1.91 -16.10 -9.20
C GLY A 163 2.40 -15.51 -7.87
N THR A 164 2.85 -14.27 -7.91
CA THR A 164 3.31 -13.52 -6.74
C THR A 164 2.80 -12.07 -6.78
N VAL A 165 2.78 -11.45 -5.60
CA VAL A 165 2.59 -10.02 -5.42
C VAL A 165 3.89 -9.43 -4.93
N GLU A 166 4.46 -8.51 -5.69
CA GLU A 166 5.65 -7.79 -5.30
C GLU A 166 5.27 -6.41 -4.77
N LEU A 167 5.75 -6.09 -3.57
CA LEU A 167 5.65 -4.76 -2.98
C LEU A 167 7.00 -4.07 -3.11
N ALA A 168 7.03 -2.94 -3.81
CA ALA A 168 8.23 -2.20 -4.06
C ALA A 168 8.10 -0.75 -3.59
N GLY A 169 9.17 -0.22 -2.97
CA GLY A 169 9.22 1.17 -2.54
C GLY A 169 8.12 1.57 -1.56
N PHE A 170 7.61 0.66 -0.74
CA PHE A 170 6.66 1.00 0.31
C PHE A 170 7.31 1.94 1.31
N ALA A 171 6.62 3.02 1.65
CA ALA A 171 6.99 3.91 2.75
C ALA A 171 5.76 4.41 3.48
N LEU A 172 5.88 4.51 4.80
CA LEU A 172 4.90 5.07 5.72
C LEU A 172 5.61 6.02 6.67
N ARG A 173 5.12 7.27 6.76
CA ARG A 173 5.50 8.22 7.82
C ARG A 173 4.30 8.59 8.64
N TRP A 174 4.36 8.35 9.94
CA TRP A 174 3.27 8.60 10.86
C TRP A 174 3.79 8.90 12.27
N ASP A 175 3.62 10.14 12.74
CA ASP A 175 3.94 10.58 14.10
C ASP A 175 5.37 10.18 14.57
N GLY A 176 6.35 10.48 13.73
CA GLY A 176 7.77 10.16 13.97
C GLY A 176 8.17 8.71 13.73
N LEU A 177 7.24 7.85 13.33
CA LEU A 177 7.53 6.54 12.77
C LEU A 177 7.78 6.69 11.27
N ASP A 178 8.94 6.22 10.80
CA ASP A 178 9.26 6.14 9.38
C ASP A 178 9.58 4.69 9.05
N ILE A 179 8.75 4.06 8.23
CA ILE A 179 8.89 2.68 7.77
C ILE A 179 9.05 2.68 6.27
N SER A 180 10.00 1.92 5.77
CA SER A 180 10.14 1.63 4.35
C SER A 180 10.50 0.18 4.12
N GLY A 181 10.23 -0.32 2.92
CA GLY A 181 10.56 -1.71 2.61
C GLY A 181 10.07 -2.18 1.25
N ASP A 182 10.52 -3.37 0.94
CA ASP A 182 10.19 -4.13 -0.27
C ASP A 182 10.04 -5.60 0.07
N GLY A 183 9.33 -6.34 -0.77
CA GLY A 183 9.16 -7.76 -0.54
C GLY A 183 8.22 -8.44 -1.51
N THR A 184 8.09 -9.75 -1.34
CA THR A 184 7.27 -10.61 -2.18
C THR A 184 6.32 -11.44 -1.33
N LEU A 185 5.07 -11.51 -1.75
CA LEU A 185 4.03 -12.36 -1.19
C LEU A 185 3.54 -13.34 -2.25
N ALA A 186 3.21 -14.54 -1.82
CA ALA A 186 2.54 -15.59 -2.59
C ALA A 186 1.34 -16.12 -1.81
N LEU A 187 0.61 -17.06 -2.38
CA LEU A 187 -0.40 -17.83 -1.66
C LEU A 187 0.16 -19.21 -1.25
N ASP A 188 -0.14 -19.62 -0.02
CA ASP A 188 0.17 -20.97 0.45
C ASP A 188 -0.87 -22.00 -0.01
N GLY A 189 -0.73 -23.26 0.44
CA GLY A 189 -1.65 -24.34 0.10
C GLY A 189 -3.10 -24.15 0.56
N GLU A 190 -3.31 -23.25 1.54
CA GLU A 190 -4.63 -22.87 2.05
C GLU A 190 -5.13 -21.55 1.43
N LEU A 191 -4.44 -21.07 0.38
CA LEU A 191 -4.69 -19.79 -0.29
C LEU A 191 -4.59 -18.58 0.68
N GLN A 192 -3.73 -18.68 1.68
CA GLN A 192 -3.43 -17.59 2.58
C GLN A 192 -2.10 -16.92 2.21
N PRO A 193 -1.93 -15.62 2.46
CA PRO A 193 -0.69 -14.94 2.17
C PRO A 193 0.50 -15.54 2.90
N THR A 194 1.58 -15.77 2.18
CA THR A 194 2.88 -16.18 2.69
C THR A 194 3.98 -15.42 1.96
N GLY A 195 5.05 -15.06 2.66
CA GLY A 195 6.17 -14.37 2.03
C GLY A 195 7.05 -13.62 3.01
N ALA A 196 7.96 -12.85 2.45
CA ALA A 196 8.93 -12.07 3.21
C ALA A 196 9.15 -10.69 2.60
N MET A 197 9.43 -9.73 3.47
CA MET A 197 9.74 -8.35 3.13
C MET A 197 10.97 -7.92 3.94
N THR A 198 11.75 -6.99 3.40
CA THR A 198 12.78 -6.29 4.16
C THR A 198 12.20 -4.96 4.64
N LEU A 199 12.17 -4.74 5.94
CA LEU A 199 11.74 -3.47 6.53
C LEU A 199 12.92 -2.69 7.08
N SER A 200 12.86 -1.39 6.86
CA SER A 200 13.64 -0.38 7.58
C SER A 200 12.68 0.47 8.40
N ALA A 201 12.96 0.65 9.69
CA ALA A 201 12.12 1.45 10.57
C ALA A 201 12.96 2.39 11.43
N LEU A 202 12.60 3.68 11.38
CA LEU A 202 13.05 4.72 12.32
C LEU A 202 11.92 5.05 13.30
N GLY A 203 12.26 5.51 14.50
CA GLY A 203 11.24 5.91 15.48
C GLY A 203 10.55 4.75 16.21
N PHE A 204 10.95 3.51 15.98
CA PHE A 204 10.31 2.33 16.59
C PHE A 204 10.30 2.37 18.14
N VAL A 205 11.28 3.01 18.78
CA VAL A 205 11.32 3.16 20.24
C VAL A 205 10.20 4.07 20.70
N THR A 206 10.00 5.21 20.04
CA THR A 206 8.90 6.16 20.34
C THR A 206 7.54 5.48 20.19
N VAL A 207 7.39 4.63 19.17
CA VAL A 207 6.18 3.84 18.96
C VAL A 207 5.91 2.91 20.14
N ILE A 208 6.91 2.16 20.59
CA ILE A 208 6.77 1.27 21.76
C ILE A 208 6.36 2.09 22.99
N ASP A 209 6.99 3.23 23.21
CA ASP A 209 6.68 4.11 24.37
C ASP A 209 5.26 4.66 24.29
N THR A 210 4.80 5.06 23.12
CA THR A 210 3.41 5.50 22.90
C THR A 210 2.42 4.38 23.20
N LEU A 211 2.68 3.16 22.74
CA LEU A 211 1.82 2.00 22.98
C LEU A 211 1.76 1.64 24.47
N VAL A 212 2.87 1.76 25.20
CA VAL A 212 2.91 1.57 26.66
C VAL A 212 2.14 2.67 27.37
N ALA A 213 2.39 3.93 27.04
CA ALA A 213 1.72 5.08 27.65
C ALA A 213 0.19 5.03 27.47
N ARG A 214 -0.27 4.44 26.36
CA ARG A 214 -1.69 4.24 26.06
C ARG A 214 -2.27 2.93 26.61
N GLY A 215 -1.47 2.16 27.35
CA GLY A 215 -1.91 0.89 27.96
C GLY A 215 -2.15 -0.26 26.98
N MET A 216 -1.73 -0.11 25.72
CA MET A 216 -1.91 -1.14 24.68
C MET A 216 -0.90 -2.28 24.81
N ILE A 217 0.28 -1.99 25.36
CA ILE A 217 1.32 -2.97 25.67
C ILE A 217 1.73 -2.82 27.14
N ARG A 218 1.91 -3.94 27.82
CA ARG A 218 2.41 -3.93 29.19
C ARG A 218 3.89 -3.52 29.25
N PRO A 219 4.33 -2.79 30.30
CA PRO A 219 5.72 -2.32 30.39
C PRO A 219 6.79 -3.43 30.32
N GLY A 220 6.54 -4.59 30.93
CA GLY A 220 7.48 -5.73 30.93
C GLY A 220 7.75 -6.26 29.51
N PRO A 221 6.75 -6.73 28.77
CA PRO A 221 6.90 -7.13 27.37
C PRO A 221 7.50 -6.03 26.49
N ALA A 222 7.11 -4.77 26.68
CA ALA A 222 7.64 -3.63 25.94
C ALA A 222 9.15 -3.45 26.14
N ALA A 223 9.64 -3.59 27.39
CA ALA A 223 11.07 -3.51 27.69
C ALA A 223 11.85 -4.61 26.96
N THR A 224 11.36 -5.84 26.97
CA THR A 224 11.96 -6.96 26.24
C THR A 224 11.99 -6.70 24.72
N THR A 225 10.87 -6.27 24.15
CA THR A 225 10.77 -5.93 22.73
C THR A 225 11.75 -4.82 22.36
N ARG A 226 11.82 -3.75 23.16
CA ARG A 226 12.75 -2.64 22.94
C ARG A 226 14.21 -3.13 22.94
N THR A 227 14.57 -4.00 23.88
CA THR A 227 15.92 -4.57 23.96
C THR A 227 16.25 -5.39 22.71
N ILE A 228 15.34 -6.29 22.29
CA ILE A 228 15.55 -7.14 21.11
C ILE A 228 15.69 -6.28 19.85
N LEU A 229 14.74 -5.35 19.62
CA LEU A 229 14.76 -4.49 18.44
C LEU A 229 15.97 -3.53 18.47
N GLY A 230 16.36 -3.04 19.65
CA GLY A 230 17.54 -2.20 19.82
C GLY A 230 18.84 -2.92 19.47
N LEU A 231 18.95 -4.22 19.78
CA LEU A 231 20.12 -5.04 19.38
C LEU A 231 20.18 -5.28 17.86
N MET A 232 19.03 -5.25 17.18
CA MET A 232 18.94 -5.40 15.73
C MET A 232 19.14 -4.07 15.00
N ALA A 233 18.90 -2.95 15.67
CA ALA A 233 19.03 -1.63 15.08
C ALA A 233 20.52 -1.23 14.93
N LYS A 234 20.82 -0.50 13.85
CA LYS A 234 22.15 0.03 13.58
C LYS A 234 22.08 1.55 13.49
N THR A 235 23.01 2.22 14.14
CA THR A 235 23.19 3.66 13.93
C THR A 235 23.97 3.86 12.63
N PRO A 236 23.50 4.72 11.70
CA PRO A 236 24.25 5.05 10.49
C PRO A 236 25.63 5.61 10.82
N GLU A 237 26.62 5.38 9.95
CA GLU A 237 28.00 5.88 10.14
C GLU A 237 28.08 7.41 10.18
N GLU A 238 27.16 8.07 9.47
CA GLU A 238 27.04 9.53 9.44
C GLU A 238 26.37 10.10 10.70
N GLY A 239 26.01 9.25 11.66
CA GLY A 239 25.24 9.63 12.85
C GLY A 239 23.74 9.65 12.61
N GLY A 240 22.95 9.91 13.66
CA GLY A 240 21.49 9.97 13.57
C GLY A 240 20.79 8.92 14.44
N ALA A 241 19.48 8.80 14.26
CA ALA A 241 18.67 7.85 15.00
C ALA A 241 18.95 6.41 14.54
N PRO A 242 18.87 5.42 15.44
CA PRO A 242 19.05 4.01 15.10
C PRO A 242 17.99 3.56 14.10
N VAL A 243 18.42 2.90 13.04
CA VAL A 243 17.56 2.28 12.02
C VAL A 243 17.46 0.79 12.31
N LEU A 244 16.25 0.32 12.54
CA LEU A 244 15.95 -1.09 12.60
C LEU A 244 15.83 -1.63 11.18
N LYS A 245 16.71 -2.55 10.77
CA LYS A 245 16.52 -3.33 9.55
C LYS A 245 16.19 -4.76 9.95
N ALA A 246 15.02 -5.22 9.58
CA ALA A 246 14.55 -6.54 9.98
C ALA A 246 13.71 -7.19 8.87
N PRO A 247 13.78 -8.53 8.72
CA PRO A 247 12.83 -9.23 7.88
C PRO A 247 11.44 -9.20 8.53
N LEU A 248 10.44 -8.84 7.73
CA LEU A 248 9.03 -9.04 8.03
C LEU A 248 8.60 -10.28 7.29
N THR A 249 8.07 -11.27 7.98
CA THR A 249 7.58 -12.51 7.35
C THR A 249 6.12 -12.75 7.67
N VAL A 250 5.39 -13.22 6.66
CA VAL A 250 4.02 -13.71 6.79
C VAL A 250 4.03 -15.19 6.53
N GLN A 251 3.60 -15.99 7.48
CA GLN A 251 3.49 -17.43 7.35
C GLN A 251 2.38 -17.97 8.23
N LYS A 252 1.51 -18.83 7.69
CA LYS A 252 0.39 -19.45 8.41
C LYS A 252 -0.45 -18.39 9.14
N ARG A 253 -0.78 -17.32 8.43
CA ARG A 253 -1.54 -16.18 8.94
C ARG A 253 -0.90 -15.46 10.15
N ARG A 254 0.41 -15.59 10.33
CA ARG A 254 1.14 -14.90 11.39
C ARG A 254 2.17 -13.96 10.81
N LEU A 255 2.22 -12.77 11.37
CA LEU A 255 3.16 -11.72 11.01
C LEU A 255 4.30 -11.68 12.02
N PHE A 256 5.54 -11.69 11.55
CA PHE A 256 6.75 -11.63 12.37
C PHE A 256 7.66 -10.51 11.89
N VAL A 257 8.33 -9.85 12.83
CA VAL A 257 9.51 -9.00 12.59
C VAL A 257 10.72 -9.68 13.22
N GLY A 258 11.61 -10.19 12.40
CA GLY A 258 12.66 -11.07 12.89
C GLY A 258 12.07 -12.23 13.71
N PRO A 259 12.53 -12.45 14.95
CA PRO A 259 11.99 -13.51 15.81
C PRO A 259 10.69 -13.14 16.55
N VAL A 260 10.22 -11.89 16.43
CA VAL A 260 9.10 -11.36 17.22
C VAL A 260 7.78 -11.52 16.45
N ARG A 261 6.83 -12.26 17.02
CA ARG A 261 5.46 -12.32 16.50
C ARG A 261 4.73 -11.00 16.80
N LEU A 262 4.23 -10.35 15.76
CA LEU A 262 3.50 -9.08 15.89
C LEU A 262 1.98 -9.30 15.95
N ALA A 263 1.43 -10.10 15.03
CA ALA A 263 0.00 -10.22 14.86
C ALA A 263 -0.41 -11.58 14.28
N GLU A 264 -1.70 -11.85 14.35
CA GLU A 264 -2.37 -12.89 13.58
C GLU A 264 -3.27 -12.20 12.54
N LEU A 265 -3.14 -12.61 11.29
CA LEU A 265 -3.91 -12.06 10.19
C LEU A 265 -5.26 -12.80 10.07
N PRO A 266 -6.34 -12.10 9.74
CA PRO A 266 -7.60 -12.76 9.43
C PRO A 266 -7.44 -13.68 8.23
N ALA A 267 -8.25 -14.73 8.17
CA ALA A 267 -8.28 -15.60 6.99
C ALA A 267 -8.92 -14.84 5.82
N ILE A 268 -8.33 -14.99 4.63
CA ILE A 268 -8.99 -14.57 3.39
C ILE A 268 -10.01 -15.64 3.02
N ALA A 269 -11.28 -15.24 2.90
CA ALA A 269 -12.34 -16.08 2.38
C ALA A 269 -12.42 -15.88 0.86
N TRP A 270 -12.30 -16.98 0.13
CA TRP A 270 -12.41 -17.01 -1.34
C TRP A 270 -13.80 -17.56 -1.70
N GLU A 271 -14.79 -16.70 -1.72
CA GLU A 271 -16.17 -17.05 -2.11
C GLU A 271 -16.41 -16.81 -3.61
#